data_352078a70265a0262e7e286ad7f2ac6f
#
_entry.id   352078a70265a0262e7e286ad7f2ac6f
#
_cell.length_a   1.000
_cell.length_b   1.000
_cell.length_c   1.000
_cell.angle_alpha   90.00
_cell.angle_beta   90.00
_cell.angle_gamma   90.00
#
_symmetry.space_group_name_H-M   'P 1'
#
loop_
_entity.id
_entity.type
_entity.pdbx_description
1 polymer ?
#
loop_
_entity_poly.entity_id
_entity_poly.type
_entity_poly.pdbx_seq_one_letter_code
_entity_poly.pdbx_strand_id
1 'polypeptide(L)'
;MIKGIDISEFNGIIDFKKVKESGINFVMIRATFGRKKEDKMIHKNVKGCIENEIPFGFYYYSYAIDEATAKEEVLFFLNTIRKYREYISYPLAIDMEDSDGYKKERNAISKENLTHICIVACDTIRENSFIPMIYANADYFKNYLDEEKLKDYPKWIAWWSQNANIDKAKYSIWQYKSTGIVDGIGTKVDLNESFFDYHKYTTYLNNIIKINDIKLVTGLQDITIQYISCNKDGQQIIDKIYARLKEKRQKRKELSEAELIKKITKEFNFTDEDIIYLSYYIYYKDLLQKLYNGITEGEK
;
A
#
# COMPACT_ATOMS: atom_id res chain seq x y z
N MET A 1 2.42 16.42 -14.73
CA MET A 1 3.17 15.24 -14.28
C MET A 1 3.62 15.49 -12.86
N ILE A 2 3.49 14.50 -12.00
CA ILE A 2 3.76 14.61 -10.57
C ILE A 2 5.15 14.01 -10.32
N LYS A 3 6.09 14.82 -9.82
CA LYS A 3 7.47 14.40 -9.60
C LYS A 3 7.61 13.61 -8.31
N GLY A 4 8.33 12.51 -8.36
CA GLY A 4 8.61 11.66 -7.21
C GLY A 4 10.00 11.08 -7.21
N ILE A 5 10.28 10.38 -6.13
CA ILE A 5 11.51 9.59 -5.95
C ILE A 5 11.14 8.22 -5.38
N ASP A 6 12.02 7.24 -5.56
CA ASP A 6 11.97 6.04 -4.75
C ASP A 6 13.25 5.90 -3.93
N ILE A 7 13.09 5.41 -2.70
CA ILE A 7 14.13 5.41 -1.68
C ILE A 7 14.17 4.10 -0.89
N SER A 8 15.34 3.81 -0.36
CA SER A 8 15.61 2.67 0.50
C SER A 8 16.70 2.99 1.54
N GLU A 9 17.14 2.00 2.29
CA GLU A 9 18.28 2.13 3.21
C GLU A 9 19.56 2.63 2.55
N PHE A 10 19.70 2.45 1.22
CA PHE A 10 20.88 2.89 0.48
C PHE A 10 20.98 4.40 0.31
N ASN A 11 19.89 5.13 0.51
CA ASN A 11 19.89 6.60 0.47
C ASN A 11 20.31 7.24 1.80
N GLY A 12 20.49 6.45 2.86
CA GLY A 12 20.95 6.90 4.17
C GLY A 12 19.97 7.82 4.88
N ILE A 13 20.48 8.86 5.53
CA ILE A 13 19.67 9.85 6.24
C ILE A 13 19.23 10.93 5.26
N ILE A 14 17.92 11.19 5.23
CA ILE A 14 17.30 12.14 4.30
C ILE A 14 16.72 13.32 5.08
N ASP A 15 16.94 14.54 4.57
CA ASP A 15 16.26 15.76 5.00
C ASP A 15 14.99 15.96 4.16
N PHE A 16 13.88 15.44 4.65
CA PHE A 16 12.60 15.46 3.92
C PHE A 16 12.03 16.88 3.72
N LYS A 17 12.42 17.84 4.54
CA LYS A 17 12.05 19.25 4.33
C LYS A 17 12.64 19.75 3.02
N LYS A 18 13.95 19.56 2.82
CA LYS A 18 14.63 19.94 1.57
C LYS A 18 14.11 19.15 0.37
N VAL A 19 13.82 17.86 0.55
CA VAL A 19 13.19 17.03 -0.50
C VAL A 19 11.87 17.64 -0.96
N LYS A 20 10.99 18.04 -0.02
CA LYS A 20 9.73 18.74 -0.34
C LYS A 20 9.97 20.07 -1.06
N GLU A 21 10.91 20.88 -0.57
CA GLU A 21 11.29 22.18 -1.14
C GLU A 21 11.87 22.03 -2.55
N SER A 22 12.49 20.88 -2.89
CA SER A 22 12.96 20.54 -4.24
C SER A 22 11.85 20.20 -5.23
N GLY A 23 10.58 20.26 -4.80
CA GLY A 23 9.42 20.00 -5.65
C GLY A 23 9.09 18.52 -5.82
N ILE A 24 9.56 17.65 -4.94
CA ILE A 24 9.14 16.25 -4.88
C ILE A 24 7.76 16.17 -4.25
N ASN A 25 6.83 15.54 -4.96
CA ASN A 25 5.42 15.48 -4.60
C ASN A 25 4.98 14.09 -4.09
N PHE A 26 5.78 13.05 -4.31
CA PHE A 26 5.54 11.73 -3.74
C PHE A 26 6.84 10.93 -3.56
N VAL A 27 6.77 9.93 -2.70
CA VAL A 27 7.88 9.02 -2.41
C VAL A 27 7.40 7.57 -2.43
N MET A 28 8.09 6.70 -3.16
CA MET A 28 7.94 5.25 -3.02
C MET A 28 9.04 4.74 -2.09
N ILE A 29 8.67 4.12 -0.98
CA ILE A 29 9.58 3.71 0.09
C ILE A 29 9.75 2.19 0.05
N ARG A 30 10.98 1.68 -0.05
CA ARG A 30 11.22 0.26 0.14
C ARG A 30 10.87 -0.13 1.57
N ALA A 31 9.92 -1.06 1.71
CA ALA A 31 9.54 -1.55 3.02
C ALA A 31 10.27 -2.84 3.40
N THR A 32 10.33 -3.78 2.46
CA THR A 32 10.93 -5.10 2.70
C THR A 32 11.66 -5.62 1.46
N PHE A 33 12.42 -6.68 1.66
CA PHE A 33 13.01 -7.46 0.57
C PHE A 33 13.08 -8.93 0.97
N GLY A 34 12.57 -9.80 0.07
CA GLY A 34 12.39 -11.20 0.40
C GLY A 34 11.42 -11.44 1.55
N ARG A 35 11.42 -12.66 2.07
CA ARG A 35 10.39 -13.17 2.98
C ARG A 35 10.43 -12.62 4.41
N LYS A 36 11.57 -12.10 4.88
CA LYS A 36 11.73 -11.76 6.32
C LYS A 36 12.72 -10.62 6.56
N LYS A 37 12.98 -9.77 5.58
CA LYS A 37 13.92 -8.65 5.75
C LYS A 37 13.19 -7.33 5.57
N GLU A 38 13.19 -6.53 6.63
CA GLU A 38 12.70 -5.17 6.65
C GLU A 38 13.82 -4.20 6.24
N ASP A 39 13.50 -3.17 5.47
CA ASP A 39 14.44 -2.09 5.15
C ASP A 39 14.77 -1.29 6.41
N LYS A 40 16.04 -1.11 6.73
CA LYS A 40 16.50 -0.50 7.99
C LYS A 40 16.06 0.96 8.16
N MET A 41 15.73 1.63 7.06
CA MET A 41 15.34 3.04 7.08
C MET A 41 13.84 3.27 6.95
N ILE A 42 13.02 2.22 6.77
CA ILE A 42 11.58 2.35 6.54
C ILE A 42 10.91 3.30 7.55
N HIS A 43 11.15 3.10 8.84
CA HIS A 43 10.46 3.88 9.88
C HIS A 43 10.89 5.35 9.91
N LYS A 44 12.17 5.63 9.62
CA LYS A 44 12.68 7.00 9.51
C LYS A 44 12.15 7.68 8.27
N ASN A 45 12.12 6.97 7.14
CA ASN A 45 11.62 7.48 5.88
C ASN A 45 10.12 7.79 5.95
N VAL A 46 9.32 6.89 6.53
CA VAL A 46 7.89 7.13 6.75
C VAL A 46 7.66 8.32 7.67
N LYS A 47 8.38 8.40 8.80
CA LYS A 47 8.28 9.53 9.72
C LYS A 47 8.59 10.84 9.00
N GLY A 48 9.66 10.89 8.21
CA GLY A 48 10.04 12.07 7.44
C GLY A 48 8.98 12.49 6.42
N CYS A 49 8.36 11.54 5.72
CA CYS A 49 7.26 11.83 4.80
C CYS A 49 6.03 12.40 5.53
N ILE A 50 5.63 11.80 6.67
CA ILE A 50 4.49 12.24 7.47
C ILE A 50 4.72 13.67 8.00
N GLU A 51 5.86 13.93 8.63
CA GLU A 51 6.19 15.23 9.24
C GLU A 51 6.28 16.37 8.21
N ASN A 52 6.55 16.05 6.94
CA ASN A 52 6.65 17.02 5.86
C ASN A 52 5.46 16.95 4.88
N GLU A 53 4.42 16.20 5.21
CA GLU A 53 3.21 16.04 4.38
C GLU A 53 3.55 15.67 2.92
N ILE A 54 4.46 14.71 2.74
CA ILE A 54 4.80 14.16 1.42
C ILE A 54 4.00 12.87 1.23
N PRO A 55 3.10 12.79 0.25
CA PRO A 55 2.39 11.57 -0.11
C PRO A 55 3.35 10.42 -0.38
N PHE A 56 3.04 9.22 0.09
CA PHE A 56 3.90 8.07 -0.15
C PHE A 56 3.15 6.77 -0.35
N GLY A 57 3.83 5.83 -1.00
CA GLY A 57 3.51 4.43 -1.10
C GLY A 57 4.71 3.57 -0.73
N PHE A 58 4.56 2.27 -0.88
CA PHE A 58 5.63 1.34 -0.55
C PHE A 58 5.91 0.38 -1.70
N TYR A 59 7.13 -0.14 -1.71
CA TYR A 59 7.48 -1.30 -2.53
C TYR A 59 8.28 -2.33 -1.74
N TYR A 60 8.31 -3.55 -2.24
CA TYR A 60 9.18 -4.58 -1.75
C TYR A 60 9.91 -5.27 -2.90
N TYR A 61 11.21 -5.51 -2.74
CA TYR A 61 12.01 -6.27 -3.70
C TYR A 61 11.71 -7.76 -3.55
N SER A 62 11.20 -8.38 -4.61
CA SER A 62 10.77 -9.77 -4.56
C SER A 62 11.90 -10.74 -4.89
N TYR A 63 12.10 -11.71 -4.02
CA TYR A 63 12.90 -12.91 -4.24
C TYR A 63 12.03 -14.16 -4.46
N ALA A 64 10.74 -14.01 -4.70
CA ALA A 64 9.84 -15.12 -4.92
C ALA A 64 10.22 -15.93 -6.15
N ILE A 65 10.18 -17.24 -6.01
CA ILE A 65 10.50 -18.21 -7.07
C ILE A 65 9.27 -19.02 -7.49
N ASP A 66 8.19 -18.94 -6.73
CA ASP A 66 6.92 -19.61 -6.94
C ASP A 66 5.77 -18.87 -6.20
N GLU A 67 4.55 -19.38 -6.33
CA GLU A 67 3.37 -18.84 -5.68
C GLU A 67 3.49 -18.81 -4.15
N ALA A 68 3.95 -19.88 -3.54
CA ALA A 68 4.04 -20.00 -2.08
C ALA A 68 4.98 -18.95 -1.51
N THR A 69 6.16 -18.78 -2.10
CA THR A 69 7.12 -17.76 -1.68
C THR A 69 6.64 -16.33 -1.99
N ALA A 70 5.91 -16.13 -3.09
CA ALA A 70 5.27 -14.83 -3.39
C ALA A 70 4.26 -14.44 -2.31
N LYS A 71 3.44 -15.39 -1.87
CA LYS A 71 2.45 -15.17 -0.82
C LYS A 71 3.09 -14.86 0.52
N GLU A 72 4.14 -15.59 0.89
CA GLU A 72 4.91 -15.29 2.12
C GLU A 72 5.51 -13.87 2.11
N GLU A 73 6.09 -13.44 0.98
CA GLU A 73 6.70 -12.12 0.86
C GLU A 73 5.67 -11.01 0.97
N VAL A 74 4.58 -11.10 0.23
CA VAL A 74 3.55 -10.05 0.23
C VAL A 74 2.85 -9.94 1.59
N LEU A 75 2.62 -11.07 2.29
CA LEU A 75 2.05 -11.04 3.64
C LEU A 75 3.01 -10.42 4.65
N PHE A 76 4.31 -10.74 4.59
CA PHE A 76 5.32 -10.09 5.41
C PHE A 76 5.40 -8.59 5.13
N PHE A 77 5.40 -8.19 3.87
CA PHE A 77 5.36 -6.80 3.44
C PHE A 77 4.14 -6.05 4.02
N LEU A 78 2.94 -6.60 3.83
CA LEU A 78 1.70 -6.01 4.32
C LEU A 78 1.69 -5.88 5.85
N ASN A 79 2.21 -6.88 6.58
CA ASN A 79 2.31 -6.82 8.02
C ASN A 79 3.30 -5.73 8.50
N THR A 80 4.42 -5.57 7.80
CA THR A 80 5.43 -4.54 8.11
C THR A 80 4.87 -3.12 8.01
N ILE A 81 4.06 -2.86 6.97
CA ILE A 81 3.49 -1.52 6.72
C ILE A 81 2.15 -1.26 7.42
N ARG A 82 1.56 -2.28 8.06
CA ARG A 82 0.22 -2.24 8.66
C ARG A 82 -0.04 -1.00 9.51
N LYS A 83 0.90 -0.62 10.36
CA LYS A 83 0.78 0.53 11.26
C LYS A 83 0.73 1.89 10.55
N TYR A 84 1.07 1.94 9.28
CA TYR A 84 1.10 3.17 8.48
C TYR A 84 -0.10 3.34 7.55
N ARG A 85 -1.07 2.43 7.60
CA ARG A 85 -2.18 2.39 6.66
C ARG A 85 -2.86 3.72 6.40
N GLU A 86 -3.14 4.47 7.46
CA GLU A 86 -3.89 5.74 7.36
C GLU A 86 -3.13 6.84 6.60
N TYR A 87 -1.82 6.67 6.42
CA TYR A 87 -0.95 7.62 5.74
C TYR A 87 -0.62 7.22 4.30
N ILE A 88 -0.88 5.96 3.93
CA ILE A 88 -0.57 5.44 2.59
C ILE A 88 -1.53 6.06 1.59
N SER A 89 -0.99 6.77 0.61
CA SER A 89 -1.78 7.42 -0.44
C SER A 89 -1.29 7.15 -1.86
N TYR A 90 -0.21 6.38 -2.00
CA TYR A 90 0.31 5.85 -3.24
C TYR A 90 0.23 4.31 -3.23
N PRO A 91 0.36 3.64 -4.40
CA PRO A 91 0.25 2.19 -4.49
C PRO A 91 1.26 1.43 -3.65
N LEU A 92 0.96 0.13 -3.47
CA LEU A 92 1.88 -0.86 -2.95
C LEU A 92 2.43 -1.68 -4.10
N ALA A 93 3.74 -1.64 -4.33
CA ALA A 93 4.35 -2.27 -5.49
C ALA A 93 5.15 -3.53 -5.15
N ILE A 94 4.96 -4.58 -5.97
CA ILE A 94 5.95 -5.64 -6.11
C ILE A 94 7.03 -5.16 -7.07
N ASP A 95 8.28 -5.19 -6.63
CA ASP A 95 9.46 -4.93 -7.46
C ASP A 95 9.94 -6.26 -8.05
N MET A 96 9.60 -6.44 -9.33
CA MET A 96 9.88 -7.67 -10.08
C MET A 96 11.08 -7.49 -10.99
N GLU A 97 12.22 -7.85 -10.46
CA GLU A 97 13.50 -7.92 -11.17
C GLU A 97 14.38 -9.06 -10.65
N ASP A 98 15.53 -9.26 -11.22
CA ASP A 98 16.52 -10.27 -10.80
C ASP A 98 17.95 -9.73 -11.02
N SER A 99 18.22 -8.56 -10.41
CA SER A 99 19.49 -7.84 -10.59
C SER A 99 20.71 -8.61 -10.04
N ASP A 100 20.50 -9.50 -9.07
CA ASP A 100 21.52 -10.35 -8.47
C ASP A 100 21.54 -11.81 -8.99
N GLY A 101 20.63 -12.16 -9.93
CA GLY A 101 20.56 -13.48 -10.54
C GLY A 101 19.92 -14.55 -9.66
N TYR A 102 19.35 -14.20 -8.51
CA TYR A 102 18.79 -15.16 -7.54
C TYR A 102 17.71 -16.08 -8.14
N LYS A 103 16.76 -15.49 -8.89
CA LYS A 103 15.67 -16.25 -9.54
C LYS A 103 16.20 -17.10 -10.69
N LYS A 104 17.18 -16.55 -11.46
CA LYS A 104 17.84 -17.26 -12.57
C LYS A 104 18.55 -18.51 -12.10
N GLU A 105 19.34 -18.43 -11.04
CA GLU A 105 20.04 -19.58 -10.45
C GLU A 105 19.11 -20.69 -9.99
N ARG A 106 17.84 -20.36 -9.72
CA ARG A 106 16.79 -21.31 -9.26
C ARG A 106 15.82 -21.71 -10.37
N ASN A 107 16.16 -21.40 -11.64
CA ASN A 107 15.32 -21.67 -12.80
C ASN A 107 13.90 -21.11 -12.69
N ALA A 108 13.72 -19.98 -12.00
CA ALA A 108 12.41 -19.38 -11.69
C ALA A 108 12.04 -18.20 -12.62
N ILE A 109 12.85 -17.89 -13.65
CA ILE A 109 12.67 -16.72 -14.52
C ILE A 109 11.76 -16.97 -15.74
N SER A 110 10.97 -18.04 -15.76
CA SER A 110 10.02 -18.22 -16.86
C SER A 110 8.96 -17.13 -16.87
N LYS A 111 8.55 -16.71 -18.06
CA LYS A 111 7.51 -15.68 -18.24
C LYS A 111 6.23 -16.03 -17.51
N GLU A 112 5.82 -17.28 -17.56
CA GLU A 112 4.63 -17.78 -16.89
C GLU A 112 4.75 -17.64 -15.37
N ASN A 113 5.87 -18.09 -14.78
CA ASN A 113 6.10 -18.08 -13.35
C ASN A 113 6.18 -16.64 -12.80
N LEU A 114 6.97 -15.75 -13.42
CA LEU A 114 7.10 -14.37 -12.96
C LEU A 114 5.78 -13.61 -13.08
N THR A 115 5.02 -13.86 -14.13
CA THR A 115 3.67 -13.28 -14.30
C THR A 115 2.74 -13.75 -13.19
N HIS A 116 2.75 -15.05 -12.87
CA HIS A 116 1.93 -15.61 -11.81
C HIS A 116 2.30 -15.05 -10.42
N ILE A 117 3.59 -14.92 -10.12
CA ILE A 117 4.07 -14.27 -8.89
C ILE A 117 3.52 -12.84 -8.77
N CYS A 118 3.55 -12.05 -9.86
CA CYS A 118 2.99 -10.71 -9.87
C CYS A 118 1.49 -10.70 -9.61
N ILE A 119 0.73 -11.64 -10.19
CA ILE A 119 -0.72 -11.77 -9.99
C ILE A 119 -1.02 -12.08 -8.52
N VAL A 120 -0.36 -13.08 -7.95
CA VAL A 120 -0.54 -13.48 -6.54
C VAL A 120 -0.26 -12.31 -5.59
N ALA A 121 0.82 -11.57 -5.82
CA ALA A 121 1.17 -10.41 -5.02
C ALA A 121 0.12 -9.29 -5.15
N CYS A 122 -0.27 -8.95 -6.37
CA CYS A 122 -1.22 -7.87 -6.63
C CYS A 122 -2.62 -8.20 -6.11
N ASP A 123 -3.09 -9.43 -6.27
CA ASP A 123 -4.39 -9.85 -5.74
C ASP A 123 -4.39 -9.83 -4.22
N THR A 124 -3.34 -10.32 -3.57
CA THR A 124 -3.21 -10.25 -2.11
C THR A 124 -3.21 -8.80 -1.61
N ILE A 125 -2.52 -7.88 -2.29
CA ILE A 125 -2.54 -6.45 -1.96
C ILE A 125 -3.96 -5.88 -2.13
N ARG A 126 -4.65 -6.21 -3.22
CA ARG A 126 -6.02 -5.75 -3.51
C ARG A 126 -7.02 -6.27 -2.50
N GLU A 127 -6.94 -7.54 -2.11
CA GLU A 127 -7.77 -8.16 -1.06
C GLU A 127 -7.61 -7.46 0.29
N ASN A 128 -6.44 -6.90 0.56
CA ASN A 128 -6.17 -6.07 1.72
C ASN A 128 -6.55 -4.59 1.54
N SER A 129 -7.33 -4.27 0.50
CA SER A 129 -7.87 -2.93 0.22
C SER A 129 -6.81 -1.85 -0.02
N PHE A 130 -5.72 -2.22 -0.67
CA PHE A 130 -4.73 -1.29 -1.21
C PHE A 130 -4.73 -1.32 -2.74
N ILE A 131 -4.15 -0.29 -3.34
CA ILE A 131 -3.92 -0.24 -4.79
C ILE A 131 -2.64 -1.04 -5.07
N PRO A 132 -2.71 -2.19 -5.76
CA PRO A 132 -1.52 -2.94 -6.14
C PRO A 132 -0.81 -2.24 -7.31
N MET A 133 0.49 -2.50 -7.46
CA MET A 133 1.28 -2.04 -8.58
C MET A 133 2.42 -3.02 -8.88
N ILE A 134 2.81 -3.11 -10.14
CA ILE A 134 3.96 -3.91 -10.57
C ILE A 134 5.05 -2.93 -11.03
N TYR A 135 6.20 -2.97 -10.36
CA TYR A 135 7.42 -2.34 -10.86
C TYR A 135 8.28 -3.38 -11.58
N ALA A 136 8.77 -2.99 -12.74
CA ALA A 136 9.80 -3.71 -13.47
C ALA A 136 10.50 -2.75 -14.46
N ASN A 137 11.67 -3.13 -14.95
CA ASN A 137 12.29 -2.42 -16.06
C ASN A 137 11.65 -2.78 -17.41
N ALA A 138 11.96 -1.99 -18.44
CA ALA A 138 11.37 -2.15 -19.78
C ALA A 138 11.64 -3.53 -20.40
N ASP A 139 12.81 -4.13 -20.14
CA ASP A 139 13.16 -5.47 -20.63
C ASP A 139 12.27 -6.53 -19.99
N TYR A 140 12.03 -6.45 -18.67
CA TYR A 140 11.17 -7.38 -17.96
C TYR A 140 9.73 -7.32 -18.46
N PHE A 141 9.15 -6.13 -18.62
CA PHE A 141 7.80 -6.00 -19.19
C PHE A 141 7.72 -6.60 -20.60
N LYS A 142 8.73 -6.39 -21.43
CA LYS A 142 8.74 -6.89 -22.80
C LYS A 142 8.93 -8.40 -22.90
N ASN A 143 9.89 -8.96 -22.17
CA ASN A 143 10.41 -10.31 -22.40
C ASN A 143 10.02 -11.32 -21.32
N TYR A 144 9.83 -10.90 -20.07
CA TYR A 144 9.68 -11.77 -18.90
C TYR A 144 8.31 -11.69 -18.22
N LEU A 145 7.46 -10.75 -18.61
CA LEU A 145 6.10 -10.62 -18.06
C LEU A 145 5.06 -10.69 -19.17
N ASP A 146 3.94 -11.36 -18.90
CA ASP A 146 2.79 -11.41 -19.80
C ASP A 146 1.90 -10.19 -19.53
N GLU A 147 2.11 -9.13 -20.31
CA GLU A 147 1.42 -7.88 -20.11
C GLU A 147 -0.10 -7.95 -20.34
N GLU A 148 -0.58 -8.89 -21.14
CA GLU A 148 -2.02 -9.09 -21.34
C GLU A 148 -2.68 -9.66 -20.07
N LYS A 149 -2.02 -10.63 -19.41
CA LYS A 149 -2.48 -11.15 -18.12
C LYS A 149 -2.40 -10.12 -16.99
N LEU A 150 -1.49 -9.14 -17.13
CA LEU A 150 -1.25 -8.09 -16.14
C LEU A 150 -1.93 -6.76 -16.49
N LYS A 151 -2.82 -6.69 -17.47
CA LYS A 151 -3.41 -5.44 -17.96
C LYS A 151 -4.23 -4.68 -16.91
N ASP A 152 -4.85 -5.38 -15.97
CA ASP A 152 -5.72 -4.81 -14.95
C ASP A 152 -4.96 -4.28 -13.71
N TYR A 153 -3.63 -4.39 -13.71
CA TYR A 153 -2.80 -3.86 -12.62
C TYR A 153 -2.05 -2.62 -13.08
N PRO A 154 -2.04 -1.55 -12.28
CA PRO A 154 -1.16 -0.40 -12.49
C PRO A 154 0.30 -0.83 -12.61
N LYS A 155 1.04 -0.16 -13.48
CA LYS A 155 2.44 -0.47 -13.76
C LYS A 155 3.34 0.73 -13.52
N TRP A 156 4.48 0.46 -12.94
CA TRP A 156 5.57 1.40 -12.74
C TRP A 156 6.78 0.89 -13.53
N ILE A 157 7.11 1.58 -14.63
CA ILE A 157 8.19 1.17 -15.52
C ILE A 157 9.49 1.90 -15.22
N ALA A 158 10.59 1.17 -15.10
CA ALA A 158 11.94 1.74 -15.17
C ALA A 158 12.45 1.69 -16.62
N TRP A 159 12.68 2.87 -17.18
CA TRP A 159 13.25 3.00 -18.52
C TRP A 159 14.08 4.29 -18.62
N TRP A 160 15.38 4.14 -18.42
CA TRP A 160 16.32 5.26 -18.33
C TRP A 160 16.92 5.65 -19.70
N SER A 161 16.06 5.95 -20.66
CA SER A 161 16.46 6.36 -22.01
C SER A 161 15.95 7.77 -22.31
N GLN A 162 16.81 8.60 -22.92
CA GLN A 162 16.41 9.93 -23.40
C GLN A 162 15.31 9.86 -24.49
N ASN A 163 15.22 8.71 -25.19
CA ASN A 163 14.24 8.46 -26.25
C ASN A 163 13.08 7.59 -25.77
N ALA A 164 12.89 7.41 -24.46
CA ALA A 164 11.77 6.63 -23.94
C ALA A 164 10.46 7.30 -24.31
N ASN A 165 9.65 6.60 -25.09
CA ASN A 165 8.28 7.00 -25.39
C ASN A 165 7.34 6.17 -24.54
N ILE A 166 6.97 6.71 -23.37
CA ILE A 166 6.15 6.00 -22.40
C ILE A 166 4.67 6.08 -22.78
N ASP A 167 4.06 4.92 -22.96
CA ASP A 167 2.60 4.82 -23.09
C ASP A 167 1.94 5.06 -21.73
N LYS A 168 1.44 6.29 -21.53
CA LYS A 168 0.81 6.73 -20.29
C LYS A 168 -0.55 6.08 -20.01
N ALA A 169 -1.14 5.43 -21.00
CA ALA A 169 -2.35 4.63 -20.80
C ALA A 169 -2.01 3.27 -20.16
N LYS A 170 -0.79 2.77 -20.41
CA LYS A 170 -0.31 1.48 -19.94
C LYS A 170 0.48 1.57 -18.65
N TYR A 171 1.31 2.61 -18.49
CA TYR A 171 2.19 2.83 -17.35
C TYR A 171 1.77 4.09 -16.59
N SER A 172 1.50 3.95 -15.32
CA SER A 172 1.04 5.07 -14.49
C SER A 172 2.16 5.80 -13.73
N ILE A 173 3.30 5.13 -13.52
CA ILE A 173 4.53 5.73 -13.00
C ILE A 173 5.69 5.35 -13.91
N TRP A 174 6.60 6.29 -14.13
CA TRP A 174 7.83 6.12 -14.88
C TRP A 174 9.04 6.52 -14.04
N GLN A 175 9.93 5.56 -13.78
CA GLN A 175 11.25 5.82 -13.23
C GLN A 175 12.18 6.14 -14.41
N TYR A 176 12.49 7.41 -14.59
CA TYR A 176 13.19 7.89 -15.78
C TYR A 176 14.69 8.05 -15.59
N LYS A 177 15.20 7.97 -14.34
CA LYS A 177 16.60 8.15 -14.02
C LYS A 177 16.96 7.48 -12.71
N SER A 178 18.07 6.72 -12.68
CA SER A 178 18.59 6.06 -11.48
C SER A 178 19.76 6.82 -10.81
N THR A 179 20.10 8.00 -11.31
CA THR A 179 21.26 8.77 -10.85
C THR A 179 20.90 10.23 -10.61
N GLY A 180 19.69 10.49 -10.11
CA GLY A 180 19.21 11.82 -9.80
C GLY A 180 19.94 12.44 -8.61
N ILE A 181 19.85 13.76 -8.51
CA ILE A 181 20.32 14.55 -7.36
C ILE A 181 19.12 15.34 -6.87
N VAL A 182 18.81 15.21 -5.58
CA VAL A 182 17.72 15.93 -4.92
C VAL A 182 18.29 16.51 -3.63
N ASP A 183 18.03 17.78 -3.37
CA ASP A 183 18.46 18.42 -2.14
C ASP A 183 17.84 17.71 -0.93
N GLY A 184 18.67 17.46 0.07
CA GLY A 184 18.27 16.69 1.26
C GLY A 184 18.65 15.21 1.19
N ILE A 185 19.15 14.70 0.04
CA ILE A 185 19.63 13.34 -0.12
C ILE A 185 21.11 13.36 -0.47
N GLY A 186 21.95 12.74 0.36
CA GLY A 186 23.40 12.74 0.20
C GLY A 186 23.94 11.77 -0.86
N THR A 187 23.09 10.93 -1.42
CA THR A 187 23.43 9.94 -2.45
C THR A 187 22.70 10.23 -3.75
N LYS A 188 22.99 9.48 -4.80
CA LYS A 188 22.13 9.41 -5.97
C LYS A 188 20.80 8.76 -5.61
N VAL A 189 19.73 9.21 -6.26
CA VAL A 189 18.37 8.74 -6.00
C VAL A 189 17.62 8.54 -7.32
N ASP A 190 16.70 7.58 -7.33
CA ASP A 190 15.83 7.28 -8.46
C ASP A 190 14.75 8.36 -8.60
N LEU A 191 14.60 8.88 -9.84
CA LEU A 191 13.66 9.94 -10.15
C LEU A 191 12.46 9.37 -10.93
N ASN A 192 11.27 9.77 -10.50
CA ASN A 192 10.01 9.27 -11.01
C ASN A 192 9.07 10.37 -11.47
N GLU A 193 8.22 10.04 -12.43
CA GLU A 193 7.04 10.82 -12.81
C GLU A 193 5.80 9.96 -12.71
N SER A 194 4.80 10.43 -11.97
CA SER A 194 3.47 9.82 -11.97
C SER A 194 2.54 10.55 -12.94
N PHE A 195 1.86 9.77 -13.79
CA PHE A 195 0.88 10.27 -14.74
C PHE A 195 -0.55 10.24 -14.17
N PHE A 196 -0.72 9.60 -13.02
CA PHE A 196 -1.97 9.50 -12.28
C PHE A 196 -1.81 10.08 -10.88
N ASP A 197 -2.79 10.86 -10.41
CA ASP A 197 -2.78 11.44 -9.07
C ASP A 197 -3.36 10.45 -8.05
N TYR A 198 -2.50 9.54 -7.59
CA TYR A 198 -2.85 8.53 -6.61
C TYR A 198 -3.27 9.13 -5.26
N HIS A 199 -2.63 10.21 -4.84
CA HIS A 199 -2.98 10.87 -3.58
C HIS A 199 -4.39 11.42 -3.60
N LYS A 200 -4.75 12.13 -4.68
CA LYS A 200 -6.11 12.65 -4.86
C LYS A 200 -7.14 11.52 -4.96
N TYR A 201 -6.82 10.46 -5.70
CA TYR A 201 -7.71 9.29 -5.83
C TYR A 201 -7.93 8.57 -4.50
N THR A 202 -6.86 8.31 -3.73
CA THR A 202 -6.95 7.67 -2.42
C THR A 202 -7.72 8.53 -1.42
N THR A 203 -7.51 9.85 -1.45
CA THR A 203 -8.29 10.80 -0.63
C THR A 203 -9.77 10.72 -0.97
N TYR A 204 -10.12 10.66 -2.25
CA TYR A 204 -11.51 10.49 -2.69
C TYR A 204 -12.12 9.17 -2.20
N LEU A 205 -11.41 8.04 -2.35
CA LEU A 205 -11.87 6.74 -1.84
C LEU A 205 -12.07 6.74 -0.32
N ASN A 206 -11.13 7.33 0.42
CA ASN A 206 -11.23 7.43 1.88
C ASN A 206 -12.44 8.27 2.31
N ASN A 207 -12.79 9.31 1.56
CA ASN A 207 -13.99 10.10 1.83
C ASN A 207 -15.27 9.29 1.58
N ILE A 208 -15.32 8.49 0.53
CA ILE A 208 -16.45 7.57 0.29
C ILE A 208 -16.61 6.59 1.45
N ILE A 209 -15.51 6.00 1.93
CA ILE A 209 -15.53 5.07 3.06
C ILE A 209 -16.04 5.76 4.32
N LYS A 210 -15.56 6.97 4.63
CA LYS A 210 -16.04 7.78 5.77
C LYS A 210 -17.55 8.05 5.67
N ILE A 211 -18.01 8.45 4.50
CA ILE A 211 -19.42 8.73 4.24
C ILE A 211 -20.28 7.47 4.46
N ASN A 212 -19.85 6.32 3.90
CA ASN A 212 -20.57 5.07 4.07
C ASN A 212 -20.60 4.62 5.54
N ASP A 213 -19.51 4.78 6.27
CA ASP A 213 -19.45 4.50 7.71
C ASP A 213 -20.39 5.43 8.52
N ILE A 214 -20.45 6.72 8.18
CA ILE A 214 -21.36 7.67 8.80
C ILE A 214 -22.81 7.23 8.54
N LYS A 215 -23.16 6.93 7.29
CA LYS A 215 -24.51 6.46 6.92
C LYS A 215 -24.90 5.22 7.70
N LEU A 216 -24.01 4.22 7.75
CA LEU A 216 -24.24 2.95 8.44
C LEU A 216 -24.54 3.16 9.95
N VAL A 217 -23.79 4.05 10.60
CA VAL A 217 -23.90 4.27 12.05
C VAL A 217 -25.02 5.21 12.43
N THR A 218 -25.31 6.22 11.61
CA THR A 218 -26.28 7.29 11.92
C THR A 218 -27.63 7.13 11.24
N GLY A 219 -27.74 6.27 10.22
CA GLY A 219 -28.92 6.18 9.37
C GLY A 219 -29.16 7.38 8.44
N LEU A 220 -28.19 8.32 8.33
CA LEU A 220 -28.31 9.48 7.46
C LEU A 220 -28.50 9.07 6.01
N GLN A 221 -29.45 9.70 5.34
CA GLN A 221 -29.75 9.47 3.93
C GLN A 221 -28.75 10.20 3.01
N ASP A 222 -28.61 9.72 1.77
CA ASP A 222 -27.70 10.31 0.77
C ASP A 222 -27.95 11.81 0.56
N ILE A 223 -29.21 12.23 0.53
CA ILE A 223 -29.56 13.64 0.37
C ILE A 223 -29.03 14.52 1.52
N THR A 224 -29.01 14.00 2.74
CA THR A 224 -28.46 14.72 3.91
C THR A 224 -26.95 14.84 3.82
N ILE A 225 -26.27 13.75 3.41
CA ILE A 225 -24.81 13.76 3.19
C ILE A 225 -24.45 14.71 2.05
N GLN A 226 -25.21 14.69 0.95
CA GLN A 226 -25.03 15.61 -0.17
C GLN A 226 -25.21 17.06 0.25
N TYR A 227 -26.23 17.36 1.04
CA TYR A 227 -26.46 18.71 1.59
C TYR A 227 -25.25 19.20 2.42
N ILE A 228 -24.73 18.34 3.30
CA ILE A 228 -23.53 18.66 4.09
C ILE A 228 -22.33 18.91 3.16
N SER A 229 -22.12 18.03 2.18
CA SER A 229 -20.98 18.10 1.25
C SER A 229 -21.00 19.32 0.34
N CYS A 230 -22.19 19.88 0.04
CA CYS A 230 -22.34 21.09 -0.77
C CYS A 230 -21.97 22.38 -0.01
N ASN A 231 -21.83 22.33 1.31
CA ASN A 231 -21.34 23.46 2.08
C ASN A 231 -19.84 23.66 1.84
N LYS A 232 -19.36 24.91 1.83
CA LYS A 232 -17.93 25.20 1.64
C LYS A 232 -17.02 24.50 2.68
N ASP A 233 -17.55 24.26 3.88
CA ASP A 233 -16.88 23.58 4.99
C ASP A 233 -17.36 22.11 5.15
N GLY A 234 -18.08 21.60 4.15
CA GLY A 234 -18.75 20.30 4.21
C GLY A 234 -17.81 19.14 4.51
N GLN A 235 -16.61 19.14 3.90
CA GLN A 235 -15.61 18.12 4.19
C GLN A 235 -15.16 18.14 5.66
N GLN A 236 -14.95 19.32 6.23
CA GLN A 236 -14.58 19.44 7.65
C GLN A 236 -15.69 18.97 8.58
N ILE A 237 -16.95 19.19 8.20
CA ILE A 237 -18.11 18.69 8.96
C ILE A 237 -18.15 17.16 8.93
N ILE A 238 -17.97 16.55 7.75
CA ILE A 238 -17.89 15.10 7.58
C ILE A 238 -16.75 14.50 8.42
N ASP A 239 -15.57 15.11 8.37
CA ASP A 239 -14.41 14.66 9.15
C ASP A 239 -14.65 14.76 10.67
N LYS A 240 -15.29 15.81 11.15
CA LYS A 240 -15.67 15.96 12.57
C LYS A 240 -16.69 14.90 13.01
N ILE A 241 -17.70 14.63 12.18
CA ILE A 241 -18.70 13.59 12.47
C ILE A 241 -17.99 12.22 12.54
N TYR A 242 -17.18 11.91 11.54
CA TYR A 242 -16.46 10.64 11.48
C TYR A 242 -15.51 10.44 12.68
N ALA A 243 -14.70 11.46 13.00
CA ALA A 243 -13.81 11.43 14.15
C ALA A 243 -14.57 11.17 15.46
N ARG A 244 -15.73 11.82 15.65
CA ARG A 244 -16.55 11.62 16.85
C ARG A 244 -17.16 10.22 16.94
N LEU A 245 -17.58 9.68 15.81
CA LEU A 245 -18.09 8.30 15.76
C LEU A 245 -16.96 7.30 16.06
N LYS A 246 -15.76 7.52 15.51
CA LYS A 246 -14.57 6.71 15.79
C LYS A 246 -14.19 6.73 17.28
N GLU A 247 -14.18 7.92 17.92
CA GLU A 247 -13.93 8.04 19.36
C GLU A 247 -14.98 7.30 20.22
N LYS A 248 -16.25 7.37 19.86
CA LYS A 248 -17.31 6.64 20.58
C LYS A 248 -17.17 5.13 20.42
N ARG A 249 -16.74 4.65 19.23
CA ARG A 249 -16.43 3.22 19.01
C ARG A 249 -15.24 2.78 19.87
N GLN A 250 -14.20 3.61 20.02
CA GLN A 250 -13.01 3.32 20.83
C GLN A 250 -13.31 3.33 22.36
N LYS A 251 -14.31 4.09 22.82
CA LYS A 251 -14.72 4.11 24.25
C LYS A 251 -15.59 2.93 24.67
N ARG A 252 -16.10 2.11 23.74
CA ARG A 252 -16.58 0.77 24.09
C ARG A 252 -15.35 0.00 24.56
N LYS A 253 -15.41 -0.58 25.78
CA LYS A 253 -14.32 -1.30 26.43
C LYS A 253 -13.54 -2.11 25.41
N GLU A 254 -12.35 -1.63 25.04
CA GLU A 254 -11.47 -2.38 24.16
C GLU A 254 -11.06 -3.65 24.89
N LEU A 255 -11.54 -4.77 24.38
CA LEU A 255 -11.03 -6.06 24.83
C LEU A 255 -9.60 -6.20 24.31
N SER A 256 -8.75 -6.79 25.11
CA SER A 256 -7.42 -7.19 24.63
C SER A 256 -7.56 -8.18 23.46
N GLU A 257 -6.56 -8.24 22.61
CA GLU A 257 -6.54 -9.19 21.49
C GLU A 257 -6.78 -10.64 21.95
N ALA A 258 -6.20 -11.03 23.08
CA ALA A 258 -6.40 -12.36 23.68
C ALA A 258 -7.85 -12.60 24.14
N GLU A 259 -8.54 -11.58 24.67
CA GLU A 259 -9.95 -11.67 25.06
C GLU A 259 -10.86 -11.76 23.82
N LEU A 260 -10.55 -11.01 22.75
CA LEU A 260 -11.26 -11.10 21.47
C LEU A 260 -11.11 -12.48 20.86
N ILE A 261 -9.88 -12.99 20.74
CA ILE A 261 -9.58 -14.33 20.23
C ILE A 261 -10.40 -15.37 20.99
N LYS A 262 -10.31 -15.36 22.33
CA LYS A 262 -11.02 -16.34 23.17
C LYS A 262 -12.54 -16.35 22.91
N LYS A 263 -13.15 -15.17 22.73
CA LYS A 263 -14.59 -15.05 22.53
C LYS A 263 -15.01 -15.50 21.13
N ILE A 264 -14.32 -15.03 20.08
CA ILE A 264 -14.64 -15.38 18.71
C ILE A 264 -14.33 -16.85 18.40
N THR A 265 -13.22 -17.41 18.93
CA THR A 265 -12.89 -18.82 18.77
C THR A 265 -14.01 -19.72 19.30
N LYS A 266 -14.55 -19.38 20.47
CA LYS A 266 -15.68 -20.13 21.05
C LYS A 266 -16.94 -20.01 20.21
N GLU A 267 -17.29 -18.83 19.75
CA GLU A 267 -18.55 -18.56 19.06
C GLU A 267 -18.58 -19.10 17.62
N PHE A 268 -17.47 -18.91 16.90
CA PHE A 268 -17.34 -19.35 15.51
C PHE A 268 -16.72 -20.75 15.37
N ASN A 269 -16.39 -21.40 16.50
CA ASN A 269 -15.70 -22.70 16.53
C ASN A 269 -14.40 -22.72 15.71
N PHE A 270 -13.61 -21.63 15.78
CA PHE A 270 -12.33 -21.54 15.10
C PHE A 270 -11.29 -22.44 15.74
N THR A 271 -10.43 -23.00 14.92
CA THR A 271 -9.21 -23.72 15.34
C THR A 271 -8.06 -22.75 15.55
N ASP A 272 -6.97 -23.22 16.17
CA ASP A 272 -5.73 -22.43 16.29
C ASP A 272 -5.16 -22.08 14.91
N GLU A 273 -5.30 -22.97 13.91
CA GLU A 273 -4.90 -22.74 12.52
C GLU A 273 -5.70 -21.62 11.88
N ASP A 274 -7.01 -21.55 12.12
CA ASP A 274 -7.87 -20.48 11.64
C ASP A 274 -7.42 -19.13 12.23
N ILE A 275 -7.10 -19.09 13.52
CA ILE A 275 -6.62 -17.87 14.17
C ILE A 275 -5.25 -17.44 13.63
N ILE A 276 -4.35 -18.40 13.39
CA ILE A 276 -3.04 -18.12 12.77
C ILE A 276 -3.25 -17.57 11.36
N TYR A 277 -4.14 -18.16 10.56
CA TYR A 277 -4.47 -17.67 9.22
C TYR A 277 -5.02 -16.25 9.26
N LEU A 278 -5.99 -15.99 10.14
CA LEU A 278 -6.57 -14.65 10.30
C LEU A 278 -5.53 -13.62 10.78
N SER A 279 -4.53 -14.04 11.58
CA SER A 279 -3.48 -13.15 12.08
C SER A 279 -2.57 -12.57 11.00
N TYR A 280 -2.52 -13.20 9.83
CA TYR A 280 -1.82 -12.65 8.66
C TYR A 280 -2.58 -11.49 7.99
N TYR A 281 -3.88 -11.30 8.31
CA TYR A 281 -4.65 -10.19 7.77
C TYR A 281 -4.18 -8.86 8.39
N ILE A 282 -3.86 -7.89 7.54
CA ILE A 282 -3.29 -6.60 7.94
C ILE A 282 -4.18 -5.82 8.93
N TYR A 283 -5.49 -6.09 8.94
CA TYR A 283 -6.48 -5.52 9.89
C TYR A 283 -6.94 -6.53 10.92
N TYR A 284 -6.10 -7.46 11.28
CA TYR A 284 -6.45 -8.54 12.19
C TYR A 284 -7.19 -8.08 13.44
N LYS A 285 -6.70 -7.05 14.15
CA LYS A 285 -7.39 -6.50 15.34
C LYS A 285 -8.77 -5.93 15.01
N ASP A 286 -8.90 -5.21 13.90
CA ASP A 286 -10.18 -4.66 13.45
C ASP A 286 -11.13 -5.79 13.02
N LEU A 287 -10.63 -6.83 12.37
CA LEU A 287 -11.38 -8.03 12.03
C LEU A 287 -11.89 -8.73 13.28
N LEU A 288 -11.04 -8.98 14.28
CA LEU A 288 -11.44 -9.58 15.55
C LEU A 288 -12.53 -8.75 16.25
N GLN A 289 -12.38 -7.42 16.25
CA GLN A 289 -13.36 -6.51 16.85
C GLN A 289 -14.70 -6.52 16.10
N LYS A 290 -14.67 -6.61 14.76
CA LYS A 290 -15.89 -6.71 13.92
C LYS A 290 -16.61 -8.02 14.14
N LEU A 291 -15.89 -9.14 14.19
CA LEU A 291 -16.46 -10.46 14.49
C LEU A 291 -17.11 -10.46 15.89
N TYR A 292 -16.43 -9.89 16.88
CA TYR A 292 -16.97 -9.75 18.23
C TYR A 292 -18.23 -8.88 18.30
N ASN A 293 -18.24 -7.76 17.60
CA ASN A 293 -19.40 -6.87 17.55
C ASN A 293 -20.61 -7.57 16.91
N GLY A 294 -20.39 -8.36 15.83
CA GLY A 294 -21.45 -9.14 15.19
C GLY A 294 -22.11 -10.16 16.12
N ILE A 295 -21.34 -10.77 17.03
CA ILE A 295 -21.87 -11.67 18.06
C ILE A 295 -22.77 -10.90 19.04
N THR A 296 -22.34 -9.72 19.49
CA THR A 296 -23.01 -8.96 20.55
C THR A 296 -24.20 -8.12 20.07
N GLU A 297 -24.31 -7.84 18.77
CA GLU A 297 -25.45 -7.12 18.18
C GLU A 297 -26.63 -8.04 17.84
N GLY A 298 -26.39 -9.34 17.75
CA GLY A 298 -27.45 -10.36 17.60
C GLY A 298 -28.21 -10.72 18.88
N GLU A 299 -27.78 -10.21 20.03
CA GLU A 299 -28.43 -10.42 21.34
C GLU A 299 -29.40 -9.30 21.75
N LYS A 300 -29.73 -8.40 20.85
CA LYS A 300 -30.79 -7.38 21.01
C LYS A 300 -31.96 -7.68 20.10
#